data_0de2feabf9dce1d8a76e1f07cb52f868
#
_entry.id   0de2feabf9dce1d8a76e1f07cb52f868
#
_cell.length_a   1.000
_cell.length_b   1.000
_cell.length_c   1.000
_cell.angle_alpha   90.00
_cell.angle_beta   90.00
_cell.angle_gamma   90.00
#
_symmetry.space_group_name_H-M   'P 1'
#
loop_
_entity.id
_entity.type
_entity.pdbx_description
1 polymer ?
#
loop_
_entity_poly.entity_id
_entity_poly.type
_entity_poly.pdbx_seq_one_letter_code
_entity_poly.pdbx_strand_id
1 'polypeptide(L)'
;MNNLQTYVEAVKIIKEAILRSQYRAASSANKEQLSLYYGIGCYVSKNSREGFWGKGAIDTISQQLQKELPGLRGFSAANIKFMRQFYETWCEDLKSLTTVSGIGNDKSLTAVSEIDIQSLMPCESPQKEDFDIASFLGLGFTHHMIIIRKTNSLTERLFYIRQALANRWSKEVLAARIEDDLFNHQGEIANN
;
A
#
# COMPACT_ATOMS: atom_id res chain seq x y z
N MET A 1 6.75 -50.01 5.91
CA MET A 1 6.96 -48.53 5.85
C MET A 1 7.03 -48.02 7.28
N ASN A 2 8.07 -47.26 7.58
CA ASN A 2 8.38 -46.90 8.98
C ASN A 2 7.41 -45.82 9.48
N ASN A 3 6.62 -46.10 10.53
CA ASN A 3 5.64 -45.15 11.11
C ASN A 3 6.22 -43.75 11.38
N LEU A 4 7.51 -43.67 11.70
CA LEU A 4 8.22 -42.42 11.94
C LEU A 4 8.26 -41.52 10.70
N GLN A 5 8.45 -42.09 9.52
CA GLN A 5 8.51 -41.35 8.25
C GLN A 5 7.15 -40.78 7.85
N THR A 6 6.07 -41.51 8.17
CA THR A 6 4.68 -41.06 7.97
C THR A 6 4.33 -39.85 8.87
N TYR A 7 4.81 -39.85 10.12
CA TYR A 7 4.60 -38.70 11.04
C TYR A 7 5.39 -37.47 10.63
N VAL A 8 6.63 -37.61 10.14
CA VAL A 8 7.45 -36.50 9.64
C VAL A 8 6.76 -35.83 8.44
N GLU A 9 6.24 -36.64 7.50
CA GLU A 9 5.52 -36.10 6.34
C GLU A 9 4.21 -35.41 6.76
N ALA A 10 3.46 -36.00 7.69
CA ALA A 10 2.26 -35.37 8.23
C ALA A 10 2.55 -34.01 8.90
N VAL A 11 3.62 -33.92 9.69
CA VAL A 11 4.07 -32.66 10.33
C VAL A 11 4.41 -31.62 9.27
N LYS A 12 5.11 -32.01 8.19
CA LYS A 12 5.46 -31.09 7.09
C LYS A 12 4.19 -30.55 6.41
N ILE A 13 3.25 -31.39 6.07
CA ILE A 13 1.98 -31.01 5.43
C ILE A 13 1.19 -30.04 6.32
N ILE A 14 1.05 -30.39 7.62
CA ILE A 14 0.33 -29.55 8.59
C ILE A 14 1.03 -28.19 8.76
N LYS A 15 2.35 -28.20 8.91
CA LYS A 15 3.16 -26.96 8.99
C LYS A 15 2.95 -26.05 7.77
N GLU A 16 3.02 -26.61 6.56
CA GLU A 16 2.80 -25.85 5.33
C GLU A 16 1.38 -25.28 5.27
N ALA A 17 0.37 -26.06 5.66
CA ALA A 17 -1.02 -25.60 5.73
C ALA A 17 -1.20 -24.43 6.72
N ILE A 18 -0.60 -24.53 7.91
CA ILE A 18 -0.63 -23.48 8.93
C ILE A 18 0.03 -22.22 8.40
N LEU A 19 1.26 -22.31 7.88
CA LEU A 19 2.00 -21.16 7.36
C LEU A 19 1.26 -20.48 6.19
N ARG A 20 0.68 -21.27 5.30
CA ARG A 20 -0.13 -20.76 4.18
C ARG A 20 -1.38 -20.03 4.66
N SER A 21 -2.07 -20.58 5.67
CA SER A 21 -3.24 -19.94 6.27
C SER A 21 -2.89 -18.63 6.96
N GLN A 22 -1.81 -18.60 7.74
CA GLN A 22 -1.32 -17.38 8.39
C GLN A 22 -0.93 -16.30 7.38
N TYR A 23 -0.24 -16.68 6.30
CA TYR A 23 0.13 -15.76 5.22
C TYR A 23 -1.11 -15.15 4.55
N ARG A 24 -2.11 -15.96 4.23
CA ARG A 24 -3.37 -15.48 3.63
C ARG A 24 -4.09 -14.50 4.55
N ALA A 25 -4.21 -14.82 5.83
CA ALA A 25 -4.85 -13.94 6.81
C ALA A 25 -4.13 -12.59 6.93
N ALA A 26 -2.80 -12.61 7.02
CA ALA A 26 -2.00 -11.39 7.08
C ALA A 26 -2.10 -10.55 5.80
N SER A 27 -2.07 -11.20 4.64
CA SER A 27 -2.21 -10.53 3.33
C SER A 27 -3.58 -9.88 3.18
N SER A 28 -4.66 -10.58 3.58
CA SER A 28 -6.02 -10.03 3.56
C SER A 28 -6.15 -8.81 4.48
N ALA A 29 -5.65 -8.90 5.71
CA ALA A 29 -5.67 -7.79 6.65
C ALA A 29 -4.90 -6.56 6.12
N ASN A 30 -3.74 -6.77 5.49
CA ASN A 30 -2.96 -5.69 4.88
C ASN A 30 -3.71 -5.02 3.73
N LYS A 31 -4.35 -5.81 2.87
CA LYS A 31 -5.18 -5.31 1.77
C LYS A 31 -6.31 -4.42 2.28
N GLU A 32 -7.07 -4.89 3.27
CA GLU A 32 -8.16 -4.12 3.89
C GLU A 32 -7.64 -2.81 4.52
N GLN A 33 -6.49 -2.87 5.19
CA GLN A 33 -5.88 -1.68 5.79
C GLN A 33 -5.47 -0.65 4.73
N LEU A 34 -4.84 -1.09 3.63
CA LEU A 34 -4.45 -0.19 2.54
C LEU A 34 -5.68 0.43 1.87
N SER A 35 -6.75 -0.36 1.64
CA SER A 35 -8.02 0.12 1.10
C SER A 35 -8.63 1.20 1.98
N LEU A 36 -8.72 0.93 3.27
CA LEU A 36 -9.22 1.90 4.25
C LEU A 36 -8.39 3.20 4.24
N TYR A 37 -7.05 3.09 4.26
CA TYR A 37 -6.18 4.26 4.29
C TYR A 37 -6.22 5.08 3.00
N TYR A 38 -6.36 4.40 1.86
CA TYR A 38 -6.58 5.06 0.57
C TYR A 38 -7.92 5.81 0.55
N GLY A 39 -8.99 5.18 1.03
CA GLY A 39 -10.32 5.79 1.12
C GLY A 39 -10.33 7.01 2.04
N ILE A 40 -9.74 6.91 3.24
CA ILE A 40 -9.60 8.05 4.16
C ILE A 40 -8.76 9.15 3.49
N GLY A 41 -7.67 8.79 2.84
CA GLY A 41 -6.81 9.73 2.11
C GLY A 41 -7.56 10.50 1.04
N CYS A 42 -8.38 9.80 0.24
CA CYS A 42 -9.27 10.39 -0.77
C CYS A 42 -10.24 11.40 -0.15
N TYR A 43 -10.96 10.98 0.88
CA TYR A 43 -11.94 11.83 1.58
C TYR A 43 -11.27 13.09 2.17
N VAL A 44 -10.14 12.92 2.84
CA VAL A 44 -9.38 14.02 3.44
C VAL A 44 -8.81 14.94 2.37
N SER A 45 -8.31 14.41 1.26
CA SER A 45 -7.77 15.21 0.15
C SER A 45 -8.86 16.10 -0.45
N LYS A 46 -9.99 15.53 -0.82
CA LYS A 46 -11.14 16.28 -1.37
C LYS A 46 -11.54 17.43 -0.46
N ASN A 47 -11.80 17.16 0.82
CA ASN A 47 -12.31 18.18 1.73
C ASN A 47 -11.28 19.23 2.13
N SER A 48 -9.98 18.89 2.21
CA SER A 48 -8.93 19.82 2.58
C SER A 48 -8.39 20.66 1.41
N ARG A 49 -8.46 20.14 0.16
CA ARG A 49 -7.97 20.85 -1.03
C ARG A 49 -9.03 21.73 -1.67
N GLU A 50 -10.28 21.32 -1.64
CA GLU A 50 -11.41 22.08 -2.19
C GLU A 50 -11.92 23.19 -1.27
N GLY A 51 -11.25 23.41 -0.11
CA GLY A 51 -11.49 24.55 0.76
C GLY A 51 -12.66 24.39 1.73
N PHE A 52 -13.26 23.20 1.85
CA PHE A 52 -14.34 22.96 2.81
C PHE A 52 -13.85 22.93 4.27
N TRP A 53 -12.58 22.56 4.50
CA TRP A 53 -11.98 22.44 5.82
C TRP A 53 -10.96 23.54 6.09
N GLY A 54 -11.13 24.22 7.23
CA GLY A 54 -10.19 25.22 7.70
C GLY A 54 -8.88 24.63 8.26
N LYS A 55 -7.94 25.51 8.60
CA LYS A 55 -6.70 25.15 9.28
C LYS A 55 -7.01 24.39 10.57
N GLY A 56 -6.35 23.23 10.79
CA GLY A 56 -6.53 22.43 12.01
C GLY A 56 -7.66 21.41 11.96
N ALA A 57 -8.46 21.33 10.87
CA ALA A 57 -9.55 20.38 10.77
C ALA A 57 -9.10 18.91 10.96
N ILE A 58 -7.96 18.51 10.39
CA ILE A 58 -7.42 17.14 10.55
C ILE A 58 -7.05 16.86 12.02
N ASP A 59 -6.53 17.86 12.72
CA ASP A 59 -6.16 17.72 14.13
C ASP A 59 -7.43 17.57 14.99
N THR A 60 -8.48 18.33 14.69
CA THR A 60 -9.79 18.22 15.35
C THR A 60 -10.44 16.86 15.07
N ILE A 61 -10.42 16.38 13.81
CA ILE A 61 -10.96 15.08 13.43
C ILE A 61 -10.21 13.95 14.16
N SER A 62 -8.89 14.01 14.22
CA SER A 62 -8.07 13.02 14.94
C SER A 62 -8.44 12.97 16.42
N GLN A 63 -8.58 14.13 17.07
CA GLN A 63 -8.98 14.20 18.49
C GLN A 63 -10.38 13.65 18.72
N GLN A 64 -11.32 13.93 17.82
CA GLN A 64 -12.69 13.44 17.94
C GLN A 64 -12.77 11.91 17.75
N LEU A 65 -12.04 11.39 16.76
CA LEU A 65 -11.93 9.93 16.55
C LEU A 65 -11.38 9.21 17.80
N GLN A 66 -10.39 9.77 18.47
CA GLN A 66 -9.84 9.20 19.70
C GLN A 66 -10.83 9.22 20.87
N LYS A 67 -11.73 10.22 20.92
CA LYS A 67 -12.79 10.28 21.93
C LYS A 67 -13.91 9.29 21.66
N GLU A 68 -14.32 9.15 20.40
CA GLU A 68 -15.42 8.26 19.99
C GLU A 68 -15.00 6.79 19.96
N LEU A 69 -13.72 6.52 19.68
CA LEU A 69 -13.15 5.18 19.60
C LEU A 69 -11.94 5.04 20.54
N PRO A 70 -12.18 4.92 21.85
CA PRO A 70 -11.09 4.82 22.84
C PRO A 70 -10.19 3.62 22.54
N GLY A 71 -8.87 3.84 22.50
CA GLY A 71 -7.88 2.82 22.17
C GLY A 71 -7.59 2.67 20.67
N LEU A 72 -8.27 3.41 19.81
CA LEU A 72 -7.97 3.44 18.38
C LEU A 72 -6.52 3.91 18.14
N ARG A 73 -5.74 3.09 17.41
CA ARG A 73 -4.36 3.39 17.04
C ARG A 73 -4.24 3.63 15.54
N GLY A 74 -3.25 4.43 15.14
CA GLY A 74 -2.95 4.64 13.72
C GLY A 74 -3.71 5.82 13.07
N PHE A 75 -4.56 6.54 13.82
CA PHE A 75 -5.36 7.66 13.30
C PHE A 75 -5.00 9.00 13.96
N SER A 76 -3.73 9.20 14.29
CA SER A 76 -3.21 10.52 14.66
C SER A 76 -3.30 11.49 13.47
N ALA A 77 -3.34 12.78 13.75
CA ALA A 77 -3.36 13.80 12.70
C ALA A 77 -2.21 13.65 11.70
N ALA A 78 -1.03 13.24 12.16
CA ALA A 78 0.12 12.96 11.30
C ALA A 78 -0.19 11.76 10.36
N ASN A 79 -0.73 10.67 10.89
CA ASN A 79 -1.06 9.50 10.07
C ASN A 79 -2.20 9.79 9.08
N ILE A 80 -3.19 10.57 9.46
CA ILE A 80 -4.25 11.01 8.52
C ILE A 80 -3.66 11.86 7.39
N LYS A 81 -2.70 12.74 7.69
CA LYS A 81 -1.95 13.48 6.66
C LYS A 81 -1.13 12.55 5.76
N PHE A 82 -0.58 11.44 6.29
CA PHE A 82 0.11 10.42 5.49
C PHE A 82 -0.84 9.62 4.62
N MET A 83 -2.04 9.29 5.11
CA MET A 83 -3.07 8.65 4.28
C MET A 83 -3.48 9.55 3.11
N ARG A 84 -3.61 10.88 3.35
CA ARG A 84 -3.83 11.83 2.27
C ARG A 84 -2.69 11.84 1.25
N GLN A 85 -1.43 11.90 1.70
CA GLN A 85 -0.26 11.85 0.82
C GLN A 85 -0.22 10.53 0.03
N PHE A 86 -0.52 9.41 0.67
CA PHE A 86 -0.61 8.10 0.04
C PHE A 86 -1.62 8.10 -1.11
N TYR A 87 -2.83 8.61 -0.87
CA TYR A 87 -3.85 8.74 -1.89
C TYR A 87 -3.40 9.67 -3.03
N GLU A 88 -2.96 10.89 -2.70
CA GLU A 88 -2.61 11.90 -3.70
C GLU A 88 -1.51 11.39 -4.64
N THR A 89 -0.46 10.78 -4.10
CA THR A 89 0.65 10.25 -4.90
C THR A 89 0.21 9.09 -5.79
N TRP A 90 -0.44 8.07 -5.23
CA TRP A 90 -0.82 6.90 -6.02
C TRP A 90 -1.97 7.19 -6.99
N CYS A 91 -2.88 8.11 -6.66
CA CYS A 91 -3.92 8.54 -7.59
C CYS A 91 -3.34 9.24 -8.82
N GLU A 92 -2.31 10.07 -8.66
CA GLU A 92 -1.61 10.73 -9.75
C GLU A 92 -0.81 9.73 -10.59
N ASP A 93 -0.05 8.86 -9.94
CA ASP A 93 0.73 7.81 -10.58
C ASP A 93 -0.16 6.86 -11.40
N LEU A 94 -1.28 6.41 -10.83
CA LEU A 94 -2.22 5.53 -11.52
C LEU A 94 -2.91 6.21 -12.69
N LYS A 95 -3.27 7.49 -12.59
CA LYS A 95 -3.78 8.26 -13.73
C LYS A 95 -2.78 8.34 -14.87
N SER A 96 -1.49 8.44 -14.57
CA SER A 96 -0.43 8.46 -15.57
C SER A 96 -0.29 7.14 -16.33
N LEU A 97 -0.63 6.01 -15.69
CA LEU A 97 -0.64 4.68 -16.31
C LEU A 97 -1.88 4.44 -17.18
N THR A 98 -3.01 5.07 -16.83
CA THR A 98 -4.25 4.98 -17.60
C THR A 98 -4.31 6.09 -18.63
N THR A 99 -3.88 5.82 -19.87
CA THR A 99 -4.09 6.72 -21.03
C THR A 99 -5.55 6.71 -21.50
N VAL A 100 -6.50 6.36 -20.65
CA VAL A 100 -7.92 6.33 -21.00
C VAL A 100 -8.62 7.52 -20.38
N SER A 101 -8.89 8.51 -21.22
CA SER A 101 -9.90 9.51 -21.04
C SER A 101 -11.24 8.82 -20.66
N GLY A 102 -11.61 8.81 -19.40
CA GLY A 102 -12.93 8.28 -19.08
C GLY A 102 -13.21 7.84 -17.66
N ILE A 103 -12.27 7.91 -16.71
CA ILE A 103 -12.69 7.81 -15.31
C ILE A 103 -13.24 9.18 -14.93
N GLY A 104 -14.54 9.30 -15.13
CA GLY A 104 -15.31 10.51 -14.80
C GLY A 104 -15.01 10.93 -13.37
N ASN A 105 -14.96 12.23 -13.16
CA ASN A 105 -15.15 12.87 -11.87
C ASN A 105 -16.52 12.41 -11.31
N ASP A 106 -16.56 11.21 -10.75
CA ASP A 106 -17.73 10.77 -10.01
C ASP A 106 -17.77 11.54 -8.69
N LYS A 107 -18.57 12.59 -8.69
CA LYS A 107 -18.83 13.48 -7.55
C LYS A 107 -19.55 12.78 -6.40
N SER A 108 -19.76 11.46 -6.49
CA SER A 108 -20.65 10.71 -5.61
C SER A 108 -19.96 9.85 -4.56
N LEU A 109 -18.64 9.90 -4.39
CA LEU A 109 -17.99 9.14 -3.30
C LEU A 109 -18.25 9.84 -1.96
N THR A 110 -19.43 9.63 -1.41
CA THR A 110 -19.86 10.20 -0.13
C THR A 110 -19.46 9.36 1.09
N ALA A 111 -19.06 8.10 0.88
CA ALA A 111 -18.68 7.21 1.97
C ALA A 111 -17.28 6.58 1.76
N VAL A 112 -16.45 6.58 2.80
CA VAL A 112 -15.13 5.93 2.81
C VAL A 112 -15.23 4.43 2.58
N SER A 113 -16.34 3.81 2.98
CA SER A 113 -16.64 2.37 2.84
C SER A 113 -16.88 1.92 1.39
N GLU A 114 -17.14 2.84 0.47
CA GLU A 114 -17.40 2.53 -0.95
C GLU A 114 -16.14 2.56 -1.81
N ILE A 115 -15.01 2.95 -1.23
CA ILE A 115 -13.74 3.04 -1.94
C ILE A 115 -13.03 1.70 -1.87
N ASP A 116 -13.28 0.83 -2.83
CA ASP A 116 -12.44 -0.34 -3.07
C ASP A 116 -11.26 0.06 -3.96
N ILE A 117 -10.03 -0.01 -3.42
CA ILE A 117 -8.80 0.23 -4.21
C ILE A 117 -8.79 -0.65 -5.47
N GLN A 118 -9.34 -1.86 -5.39
CA GLN A 118 -9.37 -2.79 -6.51
C GLN A 118 -10.29 -2.31 -7.64
N SER A 119 -11.38 -1.61 -7.31
CA SER A 119 -12.29 -1.03 -8.30
C SER A 119 -11.78 0.28 -8.91
N LEU A 120 -10.88 0.96 -8.21
CA LEU A 120 -10.24 2.19 -8.68
C LEU A 120 -8.98 1.94 -9.52
N MET A 121 -8.49 0.70 -9.50
CA MET A 121 -7.39 0.29 -10.35
C MET A 121 -7.94 -0.26 -11.67
N PRO A 122 -7.36 0.12 -12.82
CA PRO A 122 -7.85 -0.33 -14.12
C PRO A 122 -7.81 -1.85 -14.18
N CYS A 123 -8.99 -2.47 -14.22
CA CYS A 123 -9.16 -3.91 -14.24
C CYS A 123 -8.72 -4.55 -15.58
N GLU A 124 -8.57 -3.73 -16.62
CA GLU A 124 -8.25 -4.22 -17.96
C GLU A 124 -7.35 -3.23 -18.71
N SER A 125 -6.06 -3.41 -18.59
CA SER A 125 -5.13 -2.96 -19.61
C SER A 125 -4.07 -4.03 -19.84
N PRO A 126 -4.19 -4.78 -20.94
CA PRO A 126 -3.30 -5.93 -21.22
C PRO A 126 -1.90 -5.54 -21.71
N GLN A 127 -1.45 -4.31 -21.63
CA GLN A 127 -0.22 -3.88 -22.27
C GLN A 127 0.66 -2.83 -21.55
N LYS A 128 0.60 -2.70 -20.23
CA LYS A 128 1.71 -2.07 -19.51
C LYS A 128 2.20 -3.00 -18.42
N GLU A 129 3.27 -3.71 -18.74
CA GLU A 129 3.94 -4.76 -17.93
C GLU A 129 4.48 -4.27 -16.58
N ASP A 130 4.27 -3.00 -16.20
CA ASP A 130 4.98 -2.39 -15.09
C ASP A 130 4.20 -2.30 -13.78
N PHE A 131 2.86 -2.33 -13.79
CA PHE A 131 2.08 -2.22 -12.54
C PHE A 131 1.44 -3.54 -12.14
N ASP A 132 2.01 -4.18 -11.12
CA ASP A 132 1.43 -5.38 -10.48
C ASP A 132 0.70 -5.01 -9.18
N ILE A 133 -0.64 -5.07 -9.24
CA ILE A 133 -1.52 -4.81 -8.10
C ILE A 133 -1.27 -5.78 -6.94
N ALA A 134 -0.89 -7.02 -7.21
CA ALA A 134 -0.61 -8.01 -6.17
C ALA A 134 0.63 -7.60 -5.37
N SER A 135 1.67 -7.14 -6.04
CA SER A 135 2.88 -6.59 -5.40
C SER A 135 2.56 -5.32 -4.62
N PHE A 136 1.75 -4.42 -5.16
CA PHE A 136 1.31 -3.21 -4.47
C PHE A 136 0.58 -3.56 -3.16
N LEU A 137 -0.42 -4.42 -3.21
CA LEU A 137 -1.20 -4.84 -2.06
C LEU A 137 -0.43 -5.76 -1.10
N GLY A 138 0.65 -6.38 -1.56
CA GLY A 138 1.53 -7.22 -0.75
C GLY A 138 2.43 -6.44 0.21
N LEU A 139 2.63 -5.14 -0.05
CA LEU A 139 3.50 -4.29 0.74
C LEU A 139 2.71 -3.49 1.79
N GLY A 140 3.24 -3.36 3.01
CA GLY A 140 2.56 -2.64 4.09
C GLY A 140 2.60 -1.12 3.92
N PHE A 141 1.62 -0.42 4.51
CA PHE A 141 1.48 1.04 4.43
C PHE A 141 2.77 1.81 4.77
N THR A 142 3.50 1.38 5.81
CA THR A 142 4.77 2.04 6.19
C THR A 142 5.82 1.96 5.09
N HIS A 143 5.91 0.83 4.37
CA HIS A 143 6.82 0.68 3.23
C HIS A 143 6.42 1.63 2.09
N HIS A 144 5.14 1.70 1.76
CA HIS A 144 4.64 2.66 0.77
C HIS A 144 5.02 4.10 1.13
N MET A 145 4.90 4.47 2.42
CA MET A 145 5.25 5.82 2.86
C MET A 145 6.74 6.12 2.78
N ILE A 146 7.60 5.12 3.03
CA ILE A 146 9.05 5.27 2.84
C ILE A 146 9.37 5.49 1.36
N ILE A 147 8.80 4.66 0.47
CA ILE A 147 8.97 4.78 -0.97
C ILE A 147 8.52 6.16 -1.46
N ILE A 148 7.28 6.56 -1.18
CA ILE A 148 6.72 7.85 -1.60
C ILE A 148 7.60 9.04 -1.19
N ARG A 149 8.18 8.99 0.00
CA ARG A 149 8.97 10.10 0.54
C ARG A 149 10.39 10.18 0.03
N LYS A 150 10.93 9.07 -0.42
CA LYS A 150 12.35 8.95 -0.80
C LYS A 150 12.56 8.80 -2.30
N THR A 151 11.49 8.69 -3.09
CA THR A 151 11.54 8.49 -4.53
C THR A 151 10.73 9.55 -5.26
N ASN A 152 11.13 9.86 -6.50
CA ASN A 152 10.56 10.96 -7.27
C ASN A 152 9.77 10.52 -8.50
N SER A 153 9.92 9.27 -8.96
CA SER A 153 9.27 8.77 -10.17
C SER A 153 8.46 7.50 -9.90
N LEU A 154 7.42 7.28 -10.71
CA LEU A 154 6.62 6.07 -10.66
C LEU A 154 7.48 4.82 -10.92
N THR A 155 8.36 4.86 -11.91
CA THR A 155 9.24 3.72 -12.27
C THR A 155 10.11 3.31 -11.08
N GLU A 156 10.70 4.27 -10.39
CA GLU A 156 11.50 4.05 -9.20
C GLU A 156 10.65 3.45 -8.05
N ARG A 157 9.44 3.99 -7.82
CA ARG A 157 8.50 3.45 -6.81
C ARG A 157 8.14 2.00 -7.09
N LEU A 158 7.79 1.66 -8.32
CA LEU A 158 7.45 0.31 -8.74
C LEU A 158 8.63 -0.65 -8.61
N PHE A 159 9.83 -0.20 -8.92
CA PHE A 159 11.05 -0.97 -8.68
C PHE A 159 11.21 -1.34 -7.21
N TYR A 160 11.16 -0.36 -6.30
CA TYR A 160 11.34 -0.63 -4.88
C TYR A 160 10.19 -1.46 -4.28
N ILE A 161 8.95 -1.35 -4.76
CA ILE A 161 7.85 -2.25 -4.38
C ILE A 161 8.21 -3.69 -4.72
N ARG A 162 8.61 -3.96 -5.96
CA ARG A 162 9.00 -5.31 -6.42
C ARG A 162 10.18 -5.87 -5.64
N GLN A 163 11.22 -5.07 -5.45
CA GLN A 163 12.43 -5.49 -4.72
C GLN A 163 12.14 -5.76 -3.24
N ALA A 164 11.39 -4.89 -2.59
CA ALA A 164 11.05 -5.05 -1.18
C ALA A 164 10.22 -6.32 -0.94
N LEU A 165 9.28 -6.62 -1.84
CA LEU A 165 8.44 -7.81 -1.74
C LEU A 165 9.24 -9.09 -2.04
N ALA A 166 9.99 -9.13 -3.14
CA ALA A 166 10.80 -10.28 -3.56
C ALA A 166 11.83 -10.68 -2.50
N ASN A 167 12.49 -9.70 -1.90
CA ASN A 167 13.56 -9.90 -0.92
C ASN A 167 13.08 -9.82 0.53
N ARG A 168 11.77 -9.61 0.77
CA ARG A 168 11.17 -9.46 2.11
C ARG A 168 11.88 -8.42 2.97
N TRP A 169 12.20 -7.27 2.39
CA TRP A 169 12.90 -6.22 3.10
C TRP A 169 12.08 -5.66 4.26
N SER A 170 12.72 -5.48 5.40
CA SER A 170 12.14 -4.65 6.46
C SER A 170 12.13 -3.18 6.03
N LYS A 171 11.38 -2.36 6.75
CA LYS A 171 11.31 -0.91 6.49
C LYS A 171 12.70 -0.23 6.59
N GLU A 172 13.56 -0.72 7.49
CA GLU A 172 14.91 -0.22 7.67
C GLU A 172 15.80 -0.57 6.47
N VAL A 173 15.74 -1.83 6.00
CA VAL A 173 16.49 -2.29 4.83
C VAL A 173 16.02 -1.55 3.58
N LEU A 174 14.71 -1.41 3.39
CA LEU A 174 14.16 -0.65 2.27
C LEU A 174 14.67 0.80 2.27
N ALA A 175 14.63 1.47 3.42
CA ALA A 175 15.11 2.84 3.55
C ALA A 175 16.59 2.99 3.18
N ALA A 176 17.44 2.07 3.66
CA ALA A 176 18.86 2.03 3.33
C ALA A 176 19.11 1.79 1.84
N ARG A 177 18.39 0.83 1.22
CA ARG A 177 18.53 0.54 -0.22
C ARG A 177 18.12 1.70 -1.13
N ILE A 178 17.14 2.50 -0.69
CA ILE A 178 16.77 3.72 -1.41
C ILE A 178 17.86 4.80 -1.22
N GLU A 179 18.42 4.93 -0.02
CA GLU A 179 19.52 5.86 0.26
C GLU A 179 20.82 5.50 -0.50
N ASP A 180 21.07 4.20 -0.68
CA ASP A 180 22.18 3.67 -1.50
C ASP A 180 21.91 3.81 -3.01
N ASP A 181 20.77 4.38 -3.42
CA ASP A 181 20.37 4.58 -4.81
C ASP A 181 20.43 3.30 -5.67
N LEU A 182 19.96 2.19 -5.11
CA LEU A 182 19.99 0.88 -5.78
C LEU A 182 19.29 0.91 -7.16
N PHE A 183 18.31 1.79 -7.35
CA PHE A 183 17.60 1.91 -8.62
C PHE A 183 18.55 2.30 -9.77
N ASN A 184 19.43 3.26 -9.56
CA ASN A 184 20.36 3.74 -10.58
C ASN A 184 21.60 2.84 -10.71
N HIS A 185 21.96 2.08 -9.65
CA HIS A 185 23.14 1.19 -9.64
C HIS A 185 22.84 -0.25 -10.10
N GLN A 186 21.67 -0.53 -10.67
CA GLN A 186 21.30 -1.89 -11.13
C GLN A 186 22.28 -2.48 -12.17
N GLY A 187 22.94 -1.63 -12.96
CA GLY A 187 23.89 -2.06 -14.00
C GLY A 187 25.28 -2.43 -13.48
N GLU A 188 25.67 -1.98 -12.28
CA GLU A 188 27.03 -2.18 -11.75
C GLU A 188 27.18 -3.53 -11.04
N ILE A 189 26.08 -4.12 -10.54
CA ILE A 189 26.10 -5.41 -9.80
C ILE A 189 26.18 -6.60 -10.76
N ALA A 190 25.86 -6.43 -12.04
CA ALA A 190 25.88 -7.51 -13.04
C ALA A 190 27.28 -7.81 -13.62
N ASN A 191 28.29 -7.01 -13.27
CA ASN A 191 29.64 -7.10 -13.86
C ASN A 191 30.77 -7.49 -12.86
N ASN A 192 30.40 -8.08 -11.70
CA ASN A 192 31.42 -8.65 -10.77
C ASN A 192 31.18 -10.14 -10.53
#